data_e34bac22dbf46bed72a347d5669d3c90
#
_entry.id   e34bac22dbf46bed72a347d5669d3c90
#
_cell.length_a   1.000
_cell.length_b   1.000
_cell.length_c   1.000
_cell.angle_alpha   90.00
_cell.angle_beta   90.00
_cell.angle_gamma   90.00
#
_symmetry.space_group_name_H-M   'P 1'
#
loop_
_entity.id
_entity.type
_entity.pdbx_description
1 polymer ?
#
loop_
_entity_poly.entity_id
_entity_poly.type
_entity_poly.pdbx_seq_one_letter_code
_entity_poly.pdbx_strand_id
1 'polypeptide(L)'
;MPASCLLASLLPSTPLRLLAAQADAPDCSASTNQAGVLHGLTTDLAALNRQRLSTAACEFETAELARGYTVALGKLADFPGGQHHLPGPKAMRSGSGRLRLDGALLMALATWVTAAAAAVPLVETASGRVAGTQTQDVAVFRGLPYAAPPVGALRWRAPQPVTPWANNRGASKPGDACPQKRGLSLEGGGDPGTLNEDCLNLNVFTPRAEPGARLPVMVWLHGGALIFGSGGLPLYDGAPLASQGVVVVTLNYRLGPLGFFVHPAIEREAPGDGVNFGLLDQIAALQWVRRNIDAFGGDPGNVTLFGQSAGAQSVLALMTSPLSRDLMQRAVVQSAYGIPARPRGMARDTGVRVATAVGLPGADASAAQLRAVPAEQLAALEGNDLSLALGFIVGDPVVPVLPVEAFRAGRQARIPLLIGSNSDETSVALAFGIQPARLIKKLGIGGVLLRPLYRDVKEDAELGRQVVRDVVFTAFARRIAVLHAVKAPVWRYYYDRVPDGLCGKHLGVPHGGEVAPVFGTADLCACTGVIPTDGDRAAARAMTARWVEFARSGQPNIAGLPVWPADTKRKNVLLEFGDTQVVRSAFMRRRLDTFIAAGNLLGP
;
A
#
# COMPACT_ATOMS: atom_id res chain seq x y z
N MET A 1 -18.63 32.86 3.15
CA MET A 1 -17.33 32.45 2.58
C MET A 1 -17.52 31.13 1.88
N PRO A 2 -17.01 30.91 0.65
CA PRO A 2 -17.14 29.63 -0.07
C PRO A 2 -16.45 28.49 0.69
N ALA A 3 -16.92 27.23 0.56
CA ALA A 3 -16.33 26.06 1.21
C ALA A 3 -14.89 25.79 0.71
N SER A 4 -14.54 26.27 -0.49
CA SER A 4 -13.17 26.35 -0.95
C SER A 4 -12.30 27.21 -0.01
N CYS A 5 -12.84 28.25 0.60
CA CYS A 5 -12.15 29.02 1.64
C CYS A 5 -12.12 28.29 2.99
N LEU A 6 -13.10 27.43 3.29
CA LEU A 6 -13.08 26.64 4.51
C LEU A 6 -12.03 25.53 4.45
N LEU A 7 -11.90 24.83 3.32
CA LEU A 7 -10.86 23.84 3.10
C LEU A 7 -9.48 24.47 2.87
N ALA A 8 -9.42 25.60 2.17
CA ALA A 8 -8.16 26.36 2.00
C ALA A 8 -7.67 26.99 3.31
N SER A 9 -8.58 27.36 4.22
CA SER A 9 -8.23 27.83 5.57
C SER A 9 -7.83 26.70 6.53
N LEU A 10 -8.05 25.41 6.13
CA LEU A 10 -7.66 24.22 6.86
C LEU A 10 -6.20 23.83 6.62
N LEU A 11 -5.60 24.31 5.53
CA LEU A 11 -4.18 24.13 5.24
C LEU A 11 -3.42 25.34 5.76
N PRO A 12 -2.53 25.19 6.75
CA PRO A 12 -1.74 26.33 7.23
C PRO A 12 -0.80 26.81 6.14
N SER A 13 -0.78 28.13 5.92
CA SER A 13 0.24 28.84 5.14
C SER A 13 1.59 28.94 5.89
N THR A 14 1.85 28.05 6.83
CA THR A 14 3.09 27.97 7.60
C THR A 14 3.90 26.75 7.15
N PRO A 15 5.20 26.90 6.94
CA PRO A 15 6.05 25.77 6.54
C PRO A 15 5.95 24.67 7.57
N LEU A 16 5.80 23.43 7.11
CA LEU A 16 5.97 22.21 7.90
C LEU A 16 7.37 22.21 8.50
N ARG A 17 7.49 22.77 9.70
CA ARG A 17 8.61 22.38 10.55
C ARG A 17 8.26 20.99 11.07
N LEU A 18 8.91 19.97 10.52
CA LEU A 18 9.04 18.71 11.22
C LEU A 18 9.64 19.05 12.58
N LEU A 19 8.86 18.86 13.64
CA LEU A 19 9.38 18.79 14.99
C LEU A 19 10.22 17.50 15.08
N ALA A 20 11.51 17.61 14.73
CA ALA A 20 12.48 16.90 15.50
C ALA A 20 12.30 17.44 16.92
N ALA A 21 11.89 16.60 17.85
CA ALA A 21 11.85 16.95 19.25
C ALA A 21 13.30 17.28 19.67
N GLN A 22 13.68 18.55 19.57
CA GLN A 22 14.73 19.12 20.40
C GLN A 22 14.10 19.27 21.78
N ALA A 23 14.47 18.38 22.67
CA ALA A 23 14.33 18.62 24.10
C ALA A 23 15.12 19.88 24.40
N ASP A 24 14.44 20.95 24.75
CA ASP A 24 15.05 22.12 25.36
C ASP A 24 15.74 21.66 26.65
N ALA A 25 17.04 21.83 26.69
CA ALA A 25 17.83 21.62 27.89
C ALA A 25 17.39 22.64 28.96
N PRO A 26 17.03 22.22 30.17
CA PRO A 26 16.79 23.15 31.24
C PRO A 26 18.11 23.74 31.70
N ASP A 27 18.10 25.05 31.92
CA ASP A 27 19.14 25.90 32.45
C ASP A 27 19.68 25.34 33.80
N CYS A 28 20.98 25.05 33.86
CA CYS A 28 21.65 24.52 35.02
C CYS A 28 22.05 25.66 35.98
N SER A 29 21.16 25.96 36.92
CA SER A 29 21.59 26.59 38.17
C SER A 29 20.70 26.16 39.31
N ALA A 30 21.04 25.06 39.99
CA ALA A 30 20.91 24.78 41.41
C ALA A 30 21.18 23.29 41.73
N SER A 31 22.24 23.12 42.47
CA SER A 31 22.76 22.02 43.29
C SER A 31 21.91 20.79 43.63
N THR A 32 22.63 19.64 43.60
CA THR A 32 22.52 18.43 44.44
C THR A 32 21.39 17.44 44.18
N ASN A 33 21.71 16.39 43.43
CA ASN A 33 21.67 14.96 43.80
C ASN A 33 21.95 14.04 42.58
N GLN A 34 23.21 13.64 42.47
CA GLN A 34 23.72 12.88 41.30
C GLN A 34 23.61 11.35 41.41
N ALA A 35 22.73 10.78 42.22
CA ALA A 35 22.64 9.32 42.36
C ALA A 35 21.43 8.65 41.66
N GLY A 36 20.41 9.40 41.22
CA GLY A 36 19.18 8.84 40.66
C GLY A 36 19.13 8.78 39.12
N VAL A 37 19.93 9.58 38.43
CA VAL A 37 19.81 9.77 36.95
C VAL A 37 20.65 8.75 36.18
N LEU A 38 21.69 8.16 36.79
CA LEU A 38 22.53 7.16 36.14
C LEU A 38 21.88 5.77 36.03
N HIS A 39 20.83 5.48 36.80
CA HIS A 39 20.14 4.16 36.72
C HIS A 39 19.09 4.08 35.63
N GLY A 40 18.52 5.21 35.17
CA GLY A 40 17.57 5.26 34.06
C GLY A 40 18.22 5.15 32.67
N LEU A 41 19.40 5.77 32.51
CA LEU A 41 20.10 5.76 31.21
C LEU A 41 20.79 4.42 30.89
N THR A 42 21.11 3.61 31.89
CA THR A 42 21.70 2.28 31.70
C THR A 42 20.66 1.21 31.32
N THR A 43 19.38 1.39 31.68
CA THR A 43 18.29 0.48 31.27
C THR A 43 17.85 0.68 29.85
N ASP A 44 17.87 1.91 29.33
CA ASP A 44 17.50 2.20 27.95
C ASP A 44 18.58 1.77 26.93
N LEU A 45 19.86 1.92 27.30
CA LEU A 45 20.97 1.40 26.48
C LEU A 45 21.02 -0.14 26.45
N ALA A 46 20.58 -0.80 27.52
CA ALA A 46 20.49 -2.26 27.58
C ALA A 46 19.28 -2.80 26.78
N ALA A 47 18.20 -2.02 26.60
CA ALA A 47 17.06 -2.34 25.75
C ALA A 47 17.39 -2.16 24.26
N LEU A 48 18.08 -1.08 23.91
CA LEU A 48 18.55 -0.80 22.54
C LEU A 48 19.62 -1.81 22.06
N ASN A 49 20.50 -2.25 22.96
CA ASN A 49 21.49 -3.29 22.64
C ASN A 49 20.86 -4.70 22.54
N ARG A 50 19.78 -5.00 23.27
CA ARG A 50 19.05 -6.26 23.13
C ARG A 50 18.27 -6.33 21.80
N GLN A 51 17.77 -5.21 21.28
CA GLN A 51 17.08 -5.15 19.99
C GLN A 51 18.06 -5.29 18.81
N ARG A 52 19.31 -4.81 18.94
CA ARG A 52 20.37 -5.04 17.94
C ARG A 52 20.97 -6.45 17.96
N LEU A 53 20.94 -7.11 19.12
CA LEU A 53 21.40 -8.49 19.25
C LEU A 53 20.35 -9.52 18.78
N SER A 54 19.05 -9.20 18.78
CA SER A 54 18.01 -10.12 18.28
C SER A 54 17.98 -10.22 16.75
N THR A 55 18.31 -9.14 16.02
CA THR A 55 18.43 -9.17 14.55
C THR A 55 19.72 -9.86 14.08
N ALA A 56 20.81 -9.76 14.84
CA ALA A 56 22.04 -10.50 14.55
C ALA A 56 21.94 -11.99 14.94
N ALA A 57 21.11 -12.34 15.94
CA ALA A 57 20.91 -13.73 16.37
C ALA A 57 20.08 -14.56 15.36
N CYS A 58 19.13 -13.94 14.65
CA CYS A 58 18.37 -14.64 13.58
C CYS A 58 19.20 -15.01 12.35
N GLU A 59 20.24 -14.22 12.02
CA GLU A 59 21.18 -14.59 10.94
C GLU A 59 22.24 -15.62 11.41
N PHE A 60 22.52 -15.70 12.71
CA PHE A 60 23.48 -16.65 13.27
C PHE A 60 22.88 -18.05 13.51
N GLU A 61 21.60 -18.16 13.88
CA GLU A 61 20.94 -19.47 14.10
C GLU A 61 20.80 -20.28 12.80
N THR A 62 20.58 -19.64 11.66
CA THR A 62 20.52 -20.35 10.36
C THR A 62 21.89 -20.87 9.89
N ALA A 63 22.99 -20.22 10.27
CA ALA A 63 24.34 -20.65 9.95
C ALA A 63 24.85 -21.75 10.90
N GLU A 64 24.43 -21.77 12.16
CA GLU A 64 24.77 -22.83 13.13
C GLU A 64 23.94 -24.10 12.93
N LEU A 65 22.68 -24.02 12.54
CA LEU A 65 21.88 -25.19 12.15
C LEU A 65 22.46 -25.89 10.91
N ALA A 66 22.99 -25.15 9.94
CA ALA A 66 23.65 -25.73 8.77
C ALA A 66 25.00 -26.37 9.13
N ARG A 67 25.75 -25.86 10.11
CA ARG A 67 26.99 -26.47 10.61
C ARG A 67 26.75 -27.64 11.56
N GLY A 68 25.67 -27.60 12.35
CA GLY A 68 25.27 -28.70 13.24
C GLY A 68 24.92 -29.97 12.48
N TYR A 69 24.27 -29.86 11.32
CA TYR A 69 23.96 -31.01 10.46
C TYR A 69 25.19 -31.65 9.81
N THR A 70 26.20 -30.87 9.47
CA THR A 70 27.44 -31.41 8.88
C THR A 70 28.33 -32.10 9.92
N VAL A 71 28.30 -31.67 11.18
CA VAL A 71 29.05 -32.28 12.28
C VAL A 71 28.35 -33.57 12.81
N ALA A 72 27.02 -33.65 12.74
CA ALA A 72 26.28 -34.85 13.14
C ALA A 72 26.47 -36.02 12.18
N LEU A 73 26.67 -35.76 10.89
CA LEU A 73 26.97 -36.81 9.88
C LEU A 73 28.43 -37.28 9.89
N GLY A 74 29.37 -36.46 10.41
CA GLY A 74 30.78 -36.82 10.58
C GLY A 74 31.09 -37.64 11.83
N LYS A 75 30.22 -37.63 12.84
CA LYS A 75 30.43 -38.33 14.12
C LYS A 75 29.86 -39.77 14.17
N LEU A 76 29.22 -40.26 13.13
CA LEU A 76 28.73 -41.63 13.01
C LEU A 76 29.77 -42.62 12.45
N ALA A 77 30.98 -42.14 12.10
CA ALA A 77 32.04 -42.97 11.52
C ALA A 77 33.15 -43.42 12.49
N ASP A 78 33.21 -42.88 13.71
CA ASP A 78 34.27 -43.22 14.68
C ASP A 78 33.71 -43.60 16.04
N PHE A 79 33.48 -44.91 16.27
CA PHE A 79 33.42 -45.51 17.58
C PHE A 79 34.53 -46.53 17.76
N PRO A 80 35.56 -46.25 18.59
CA PRO A 80 36.51 -47.26 19.03
C PRO A 80 35.97 -48.09 20.18
N GLY A 81 36.18 -49.39 20.14
CA GLY A 81 35.70 -50.38 21.08
C GLY A 81 36.21 -50.19 22.50
N GLY A 82 35.30 -50.38 23.45
CA GLY A 82 35.57 -50.54 24.88
C GLY A 82 35.20 -51.96 25.31
N GLN A 83 36.17 -52.70 25.83
CA GLN A 83 36.05 -54.03 26.35
C GLN A 83 35.28 -54.05 27.66
N HIS A 84 34.26 -54.90 27.79
CA HIS A 84 33.81 -55.42 29.07
C HIS A 84 33.54 -56.94 28.96
N HIS A 85 34.20 -57.70 29.85
CA HIS A 85 34.12 -59.11 30.02
C HIS A 85 32.71 -59.60 30.41
N LEU A 86 32.26 -60.66 29.75
CA LEU A 86 31.25 -61.59 30.28
C LEU A 86 31.61 -63.06 29.92
N PRO A 87 31.23 -64.05 30.73
CA PRO A 87 31.77 -65.41 30.66
C PRO A 87 31.13 -66.24 29.53
N GLY A 88 31.93 -67.14 29.00
CA GLY A 88 31.58 -68.04 27.92
C GLY A 88 30.85 -69.34 28.42
N PRO A 89 30.93 -70.42 27.64
CA PRO A 89 30.12 -70.66 26.46
C PRO A 89 29.24 -71.92 26.52
N LYS A 90 28.26 -72.01 25.65
CA LYS A 90 27.73 -73.32 25.21
C LYS A 90 27.53 -73.33 23.69
N ALA A 91 28.18 -74.31 23.11
CA ALA A 91 28.13 -74.57 21.68
C ALA A 91 26.74 -74.99 21.23
N MET A 92 26.29 -74.50 20.09
CA MET A 92 25.29 -75.18 19.26
C MET A 92 25.51 -74.87 17.77
N ARG A 93 25.48 -75.91 17.04
CA ARG A 93 25.75 -76.25 15.65
C ARG A 93 25.36 -75.25 14.56
N SER A 94 26.21 -75.21 13.52
CA SER A 94 26.09 -74.73 12.19
C SER A 94 24.70 -74.84 11.54
N GLY A 95 24.18 -73.72 11.04
CA GLY A 95 23.13 -73.66 10.06
C GLY A 95 23.50 -72.53 9.08
N SER A 96 23.97 -72.86 7.88
CA SER A 96 24.29 -71.92 6.79
C SER A 96 22.99 -71.41 6.18
N GLY A 97 22.49 -70.27 6.69
CA GLY A 97 21.43 -69.52 6.05
C GLY A 97 22.02 -68.20 5.47
N ARG A 98 22.30 -68.19 4.19
CA ARG A 98 22.60 -66.95 3.46
C ARG A 98 21.33 -66.10 3.42
N LEU A 99 21.23 -65.04 4.23
CA LEU A 99 20.25 -63.98 4.00
C LEU A 99 20.62 -63.26 2.71
N ARG A 100 19.91 -63.54 1.65
CA ARG A 100 19.85 -62.64 0.48
C ARG A 100 19.00 -61.45 0.91
N LEU A 101 19.62 -60.34 1.22
CA LEU A 101 18.95 -59.06 1.27
C LEU A 101 18.60 -58.69 -0.19
N ASP A 102 17.32 -58.80 -0.51
CA ASP A 102 16.79 -58.44 -1.83
C ASP A 102 17.12 -56.99 -2.12
N GLY A 103 17.81 -56.76 -3.25
CA GLY A 103 18.15 -55.43 -3.74
C GLY A 103 16.95 -54.51 -4.01
N ALA A 104 15.73 -55.00 -3.84
CA ALA A 104 14.49 -54.25 -3.95
C ALA A 104 14.30 -53.24 -2.79
N LEU A 105 14.81 -53.54 -1.58
CA LEU A 105 14.65 -52.66 -0.41
C LEU A 105 15.64 -51.47 -0.46
N LEU A 106 16.82 -51.64 -1.08
CA LEU A 106 17.78 -50.53 -1.30
C LEU A 106 17.38 -49.64 -2.44
N MET A 107 16.69 -50.12 -3.47
CA MET A 107 16.12 -49.26 -4.51
C MET A 107 14.85 -48.50 -4.04
N ALA A 108 14.05 -49.08 -3.13
CA ALA A 108 12.89 -48.39 -2.58
C ALA A 108 13.25 -47.23 -1.62
N LEU A 109 14.41 -47.30 -0.93
CA LEU A 109 14.93 -46.21 -0.11
C LEU A 109 15.65 -45.11 -0.93
N ALA A 110 16.16 -45.44 -2.11
CA ALA A 110 16.80 -44.46 -2.98
C ALA A 110 15.82 -43.61 -3.78
N THR A 111 14.54 -43.99 -3.86
CA THR A 111 13.50 -43.23 -4.58
C THR A 111 12.75 -42.21 -3.73
N TRP A 112 13.06 -42.09 -2.42
CA TRP A 112 12.37 -41.18 -1.51
C TRP A 112 13.14 -39.89 -1.13
N VAL A 113 14.26 -39.59 -1.77
CA VAL A 113 15.02 -38.36 -1.54
C VAL A 113 15.40 -37.68 -2.87
N THR A 114 14.51 -37.65 -3.83
CA THR A 114 14.49 -36.53 -4.74
C THR A 114 13.45 -35.57 -4.16
N ALA A 115 13.86 -34.72 -3.21
CA ALA A 115 13.21 -33.43 -3.05
C ALA A 115 13.28 -32.80 -4.42
N ALA A 116 12.18 -32.83 -5.17
CA ALA A 116 12.05 -32.12 -6.42
C ALA A 116 12.38 -30.67 -6.08
N ALA A 117 13.57 -30.21 -6.47
CA ALA A 117 13.88 -28.79 -6.43
C ALA A 117 12.73 -28.12 -7.17
N ALA A 118 11.92 -27.32 -6.45
CA ALA A 118 10.77 -26.67 -7.06
C ALA A 118 11.27 -25.93 -8.29
N ALA A 119 10.74 -26.32 -9.46
CA ALA A 119 11.17 -25.74 -10.73
C ALA A 119 10.98 -24.24 -10.65
N VAL A 120 12.01 -23.47 -11.01
CA VAL A 120 11.94 -22.01 -11.04
C VAL A 120 10.81 -21.62 -12.00
N PRO A 121 9.76 -20.90 -11.54
CA PRO A 121 8.67 -20.52 -12.42
C PRO A 121 9.20 -19.59 -13.52
N LEU A 122 8.98 -19.99 -14.78
CA LEU A 122 9.37 -19.25 -15.98
C LEU A 122 8.14 -18.81 -16.73
N VAL A 123 8.07 -17.52 -17.08
CA VAL A 123 6.95 -16.94 -17.82
C VAL A 123 7.49 -16.14 -19.01
N GLU A 124 6.87 -16.30 -20.17
CA GLU A 124 7.15 -15.49 -21.37
C GLU A 124 6.26 -14.24 -21.35
N THR A 125 6.88 -13.07 -21.38
CA THR A 125 6.19 -11.78 -21.50
C THR A 125 6.41 -11.19 -22.89
N ALA A 126 5.64 -10.17 -23.25
CA ALA A 126 5.84 -9.44 -24.50
C ALA A 126 7.25 -8.80 -24.64
N SER A 127 7.97 -8.64 -23.53
CA SER A 127 9.31 -8.05 -23.51
C SER A 127 10.43 -9.08 -23.35
N GLY A 128 10.11 -10.36 -23.12
CA GLY A 128 11.05 -11.47 -22.94
C GLY A 128 10.73 -12.32 -21.71
N ARG A 129 11.52 -13.36 -21.51
CA ARG A 129 11.29 -14.36 -20.47
C ARG A 129 11.74 -13.88 -19.10
N VAL A 130 10.94 -14.21 -18.07
CA VAL A 130 11.19 -13.88 -16.66
C VAL A 130 11.22 -15.12 -15.79
N ALA A 131 12.15 -15.15 -14.83
CA ALA A 131 12.35 -16.24 -13.88
C ALA A 131 11.97 -15.74 -12.47
N GLY A 132 10.90 -16.27 -11.92
CA GLY A 132 10.40 -15.92 -10.59
C GLY A 132 10.94 -16.82 -9.47
N THR A 133 10.27 -16.80 -8.34
CA THR A 133 10.49 -17.69 -7.18
C THR A 133 9.20 -18.38 -6.83
N GLN A 134 9.30 -19.59 -6.28
CA GLN A 134 8.14 -20.33 -5.75
C GLN A 134 8.13 -20.20 -4.22
N THR A 135 7.01 -19.76 -3.66
CA THR A 135 6.80 -19.66 -2.21
C THR A 135 5.54 -20.45 -1.88
N GLN A 136 5.68 -21.63 -1.27
CA GLN A 136 4.57 -22.57 -1.06
C GLN A 136 3.75 -22.75 -2.36
N ASP A 137 2.47 -22.36 -2.35
CA ASP A 137 1.56 -22.51 -3.49
C ASP A 137 1.47 -21.28 -4.41
N VAL A 138 2.39 -20.29 -4.25
CA VAL A 138 2.36 -19.03 -5.00
C VAL A 138 3.69 -18.83 -5.73
N ALA A 139 3.62 -18.65 -7.05
CA ALA A 139 4.73 -18.16 -7.85
C ALA A 139 4.81 -16.63 -7.75
N VAL A 140 6.00 -16.11 -7.49
CA VAL A 140 6.26 -14.70 -7.22
C VAL A 140 7.27 -14.17 -8.21
N PHE A 141 6.91 -13.09 -8.90
CA PHE A 141 7.78 -12.37 -9.84
C PHE A 141 7.88 -10.92 -9.39
N ARG A 142 9.08 -10.47 -9.04
CA ARG A 142 9.31 -9.12 -8.49
C ARG A 142 10.22 -8.29 -9.39
N GLY A 143 10.01 -6.97 -9.38
CA GLY A 143 10.85 -6.02 -10.12
C GLY A 143 10.72 -6.13 -11.64
N LEU A 144 9.54 -6.46 -12.16
CA LEU A 144 9.27 -6.54 -13.59
C LEU A 144 9.08 -5.13 -14.16
N PRO A 145 9.91 -4.68 -15.12
CA PRO A 145 9.74 -3.37 -15.73
C PRO A 145 8.48 -3.35 -16.61
N TYR A 146 7.61 -2.38 -16.42
CA TYR A 146 6.44 -2.17 -17.26
C TYR A 146 6.60 -1.00 -18.24
N ALA A 147 7.62 -0.15 -18.01
CA ALA A 147 8.03 0.94 -18.88
C ALA A 147 9.55 1.13 -18.82
N ALA A 148 10.11 1.84 -19.80
CA ALA A 148 11.50 2.24 -19.82
C ALA A 148 11.81 3.19 -18.64
N PRO A 149 13.05 3.22 -18.13
CA PRO A 149 13.47 4.13 -17.07
C PRO A 149 13.15 5.59 -17.41
N PRO A 150 12.42 6.34 -16.59
CA PRO A 150 12.04 7.73 -16.86
C PRO A 150 13.16 8.72 -16.50
N VAL A 151 14.37 8.46 -16.97
CA VAL A 151 15.60 9.19 -16.63
C VAL A 151 16.07 10.12 -17.77
N GLY A 152 16.85 11.13 -17.46
CA GLY A 152 17.44 12.04 -18.43
C GLY A 152 16.38 12.68 -19.31
N ALA A 153 16.43 12.49 -20.63
CA ALA A 153 15.47 13.03 -21.58
C ALA A 153 14.04 12.54 -21.40
N LEU A 154 13.85 11.38 -20.74
CA LEU A 154 12.54 10.80 -20.46
C LEU A 154 11.93 11.28 -19.14
N ARG A 155 12.69 12.00 -18.30
CA ARG A 155 12.11 12.67 -17.12
C ARG A 155 11.04 13.66 -17.57
N TRP A 156 9.85 13.60 -16.92
CA TRP A 156 8.66 14.39 -17.30
C TRP A 156 8.19 14.16 -18.74
N ARG A 157 8.27 12.91 -19.18
CA ARG A 157 7.61 12.39 -20.39
C ARG A 157 6.64 11.28 -20.03
N ALA A 158 5.70 11.01 -20.91
CA ALA A 158 4.88 9.81 -20.84
C ALA A 158 5.76 8.56 -20.82
N PRO A 159 5.38 7.49 -20.07
CA PRO A 159 6.14 6.25 -20.03
C PRO A 159 6.36 5.69 -21.42
N GLN A 160 7.58 5.25 -21.69
CA GLN A 160 7.97 4.65 -22.98
C GLN A 160 8.01 3.12 -22.87
N PRO A 161 7.83 2.38 -23.97
CA PRO A 161 7.93 0.93 -23.98
C PRO A 161 9.29 0.43 -23.45
N VAL A 162 9.26 -0.71 -22.76
CA VAL A 162 10.48 -1.41 -22.32
C VAL A 162 11.23 -1.96 -23.53
N THR A 163 12.56 -1.85 -23.53
CA THR A 163 13.41 -2.55 -24.51
C THR A 163 13.34 -4.06 -24.25
N PRO A 164 12.93 -4.87 -25.23
CA PRO A 164 12.91 -6.33 -25.10
C PRO A 164 14.29 -6.92 -24.79
N TRP A 165 14.31 -8.03 -24.07
CA TRP A 165 15.52 -8.77 -23.71
C TRP A 165 15.46 -10.21 -24.20
N ALA A 166 16.64 -10.77 -24.57
CA ALA A 166 16.74 -12.11 -25.13
C ALA A 166 16.95 -13.21 -24.05
N ASN A 167 17.66 -12.89 -22.96
CA ASN A 167 17.99 -13.83 -21.89
C ASN A 167 16.88 -13.87 -20.82
N ASN A 168 16.87 -14.94 -20.00
CA ASN A 168 15.98 -14.99 -18.84
C ASN A 168 16.33 -13.85 -17.86
N ARG A 169 15.35 -12.97 -17.56
CA ARG A 169 15.48 -11.92 -16.55
C ARG A 169 15.09 -12.48 -15.19
N GLY A 170 15.99 -12.36 -14.20
CA GLY A 170 15.67 -12.70 -12.80
C GLY A 170 14.63 -11.76 -12.22
N ALA A 171 13.61 -12.32 -11.56
CA ALA A 171 12.50 -11.61 -10.95
C ALA A 171 12.27 -12.06 -9.51
N SER A 172 13.35 -12.24 -8.74
CA SER A 172 13.32 -12.72 -7.36
C SER A 172 13.30 -11.61 -6.29
N LYS A 173 13.69 -10.37 -6.66
CA LYS A 173 13.79 -9.22 -5.74
C LYS A 173 12.90 -8.09 -6.22
N PRO A 174 12.27 -7.31 -5.29
CA PRO A 174 11.61 -6.07 -5.66
C PRO A 174 12.56 -5.16 -6.45
N GLY A 175 12.03 -4.44 -7.41
CA GLY A 175 12.77 -3.35 -8.05
C GLY A 175 12.90 -2.15 -7.12
N ASP A 176 13.75 -1.20 -7.50
CA ASP A 176 13.95 0.03 -6.74
C ASP A 176 12.66 0.84 -6.65
N ALA A 177 12.46 1.52 -5.53
CA ALA A 177 11.36 2.44 -5.31
C ALA A 177 11.66 3.81 -5.94
N CYS A 178 10.62 4.55 -6.30
CA CYS A 178 10.77 5.88 -6.86
C CYS A 178 11.36 6.87 -5.84
N PRO A 179 12.13 7.89 -6.29
CA PRO A 179 12.72 8.87 -5.41
C PRO A 179 11.68 9.55 -4.53
N GLN A 180 11.92 9.55 -3.22
CA GLN A 180 11.03 10.03 -2.18
C GLN A 180 11.83 10.38 -0.93
N LYS A 181 11.26 11.16 -0.03
CA LYS A 181 11.86 11.43 1.28
C LYS A 181 11.78 10.17 2.15
N ARG A 182 12.91 9.76 2.75
CA ARG A 182 12.94 8.67 3.73
C ARG A 182 12.33 9.11 5.06
N GLY A 183 11.81 8.16 5.82
CA GLY A 183 11.23 8.40 7.14
C GLY A 183 9.80 8.93 7.14
N LEU A 184 9.19 9.15 5.96
CA LEU A 184 7.75 9.33 5.85
C LEU A 184 7.09 7.95 5.82
N SER A 185 6.59 7.51 6.95
CA SER A 185 5.79 6.28 7.06
C SER A 185 4.42 6.68 7.61
N LEU A 186 3.38 6.47 6.85
CA LEU A 186 2.03 6.36 7.39
C LEU A 186 1.88 4.90 7.82
N GLU A 187 1.79 4.70 9.13
CA GLU A 187 1.47 3.46 9.83
C GLU A 187 1.85 2.14 9.12
N GLY A 188 3.06 1.67 9.38
CA GLY A 188 3.48 0.33 8.98
C GLY A 188 3.98 0.17 7.54
N GLY A 189 4.13 1.24 6.76
CA GLY A 189 4.60 1.15 5.38
C GLY A 189 5.98 0.50 5.23
N GLY A 190 6.84 0.67 6.21
CA GLY A 190 8.20 0.11 6.20
C GLY A 190 9.19 0.93 5.36
N ASP A 191 10.41 0.42 5.24
CA ASP A 191 11.46 1.00 4.39
C ASP A 191 11.20 0.61 2.92
N PRO A 192 11.08 1.57 1.99
CA PRO A 192 10.90 1.28 0.57
C PRO A 192 12.14 0.64 -0.10
N GLY A 193 13.25 0.49 0.61
CA GLY A 193 14.50 -0.06 0.07
C GLY A 193 15.32 0.96 -0.71
N THR A 194 15.96 0.53 -1.80
CA THR A 194 16.74 1.40 -2.68
C THR A 194 15.83 2.36 -3.43
N LEU A 195 16.23 3.64 -3.50
CA LEU A 195 15.54 4.68 -4.25
C LEU A 195 16.26 4.96 -5.56
N ASN A 196 15.54 4.96 -6.68
CA ASN A 196 16.09 5.19 -8.01
C ASN A 196 15.02 5.79 -8.94
N GLU A 197 15.40 6.62 -9.91
CA GLU A 197 14.46 7.03 -10.96
C GLU A 197 14.08 5.88 -11.90
N ASP A 198 14.92 4.85 -12.06
CA ASP A 198 14.57 3.59 -12.73
C ASP A 198 13.66 2.75 -11.82
N CYS A 199 12.46 3.24 -11.59
CA CYS A 199 11.52 2.70 -10.61
C CYS A 199 10.21 2.19 -11.22
N LEU A 200 10.02 2.25 -12.54
CA LEU A 200 8.78 1.85 -13.19
C LEU A 200 8.68 0.33 -13.32
N ASN A 201 8.54 -0.32 -12.19
CA ASN A 201 8.45 -1.76 -12.05
C ASN A 201 7.19 -2.19 -11.28
N LEU A 202 6.85 -3.47 -11.43
CA LEU A 202 5.73 -4.12 -10.76
C LEU A 202 6.12 -5.51 -10.26
N ASN A 203 5.29 -6.06 -9.38
CA ASN A 203 5.41 -7.42 -8.88
C ASN A 203 4.13 -8.19 -9.22
N VAL A 204 4.26 -9.48 -9.51
CA VAL A 204 3.14 -10.39 -9.79
C VAL A 204 3.21 -11.57 -8.84
N PHE A 205 2.08 -11.87 -8.19
CA PHE A 205 1.88 -13.01 -7.30
C PHE A 205 0.75 -13.85 -7.87
N THR A 206 0.98 -15.13 -8.14
CA THR A 206 -0.02 -15.99 -8.75
C THR A 206 0.04 -17.42 -8.21
N PRO A 207 -1.12 -18.03 -7.89
CA PRO A 207 -1.16 -19.44 -7.50
C PRO A 207 -0.96 -20.38 -8.70
N ARG A 208 -1.09 -19.86 -9.92
CA ARG A 208 -0.97 -20.67 -11.14
C ARG A 208 -0.42 -19.82 -12.29
N ALA A 209 0.86 -19.93 -12.55
CA ALA A 209 1.55 -19.24 -13.66
C ALA A 209 1.39 -20.03 -14.98
N GLU A 210 0.16 -20.26 -15.42
CA GLU A 210 -0.16 -21.03 -16.62
C GLU A 210 -1.10 -20.21 -17.51
N PRO A 211 -0.74 -19.98 -18.79
CA PRO A 211 -1.62 -19.29 -19.74
C PRO A 211 -2.99 -19.96 -19.82
N GLY A 212 -4.04 -19.16 -19.87
CA GLY A 212 -5.42 -19.64 -19.96
C GLY A 212 -6.05 -20.11 -18.63
N ALA A 213 -5.37 -20.01 -17.49
CA ALA A 213 -5.96 -20.31 -16.18
C ALA A 213 -7.09 -19.34 -15.77
N ARG A 214 -7.13 -18.14 -16.37
CA ARG A 214 -8.20 -17.13 -16.27
C ARG A 214 -8.59 -16.75 -14.85
N LEU A 215 -7.60 -16.62 -13.98
CA LEU A 215 -7.80 -16.17 -12.60
C LEU A 215 -8.17 -14.68 -12.55
N PRO A 216 -9.03 -14.23 -11.62
CA PRO A 216 -9.26 -12.80 -11.40
C PRO A 216 -7.96 -12.09 -11.08
N VAL A 217 -7.78 -10.87 -11.60
CA VAL A 217 -6.58 -10.05 -11.39
C VAL A 217 -6.91 -8.89 -10.47
N MET A 218 -6.09 -8.66 -9.45
CA MET A 218 -6.19 -7.53 -8.53
C MET A 218 -4.94 -6.66 -8.67
N VAL A 219 -5.09 -5.42 -9.13
CA VAL A 219 -3.98 -4.47 -9.34
C VAL A 219 -4.01 -3.41 -8.24
N TRP A 220 -2.95 -3.36 -7.43
CA TRP A 220 -2.81 -2.47 -6.29
C TRP A 220 -2.10 -1.17 -6.63
N LEU A 221 -2.71 -0.06 -6.23
CA LEU A 221 -2.12 1.27 -6.22
C LEU A 221 -1.89 1.72 -4.77
N HIS A 222 -0.60 1.86 -4.40
CA HIS A 222 -0.25 2.25 -3.03
C HIS A 222 -0.64 3.70 -2.72
N GLY A 223 -0.84 3.99 -1.42
CA GLY A 223 -1.04 5.33 -0.89
C GLY A 223 0.25 6.14 -0.76
N GLY A 224 0.25 7.11 0.16
CA GLY A 224 1.41 7.94 0.44
C GLY A 224 1.33 9.34 -0.17
N ALA A 225 0.11 9.91 -0.24
CA ALA A 225 -0.14 11.30 -0.64
C ALA A 225 0.50 11.71 -1.99
N LEU A 226 0.80 10.76 -2.88
CA LEU A 226 1.52 10.92 -4.15
C LEU A 226 2.99 11.35 -4.00
N ILE A 227 3.56 11.34 -2.81
CA ILE A 227 4.94 11.80 -2.52
C ILE A 227 5.83 10.71 -1.92
N PHE A 228 5.28 9.60 -1.43
CA PHE A 228 6.01 8.45 -0.92
C PHE A 228 5.23 7.14 -1.13
N GLY A 229 5.88 6.01 -0.88
CA GLY A 229 5.34 4.67 -1.00
C GLY A 229 6.05 3.82 -2.06
N SER A 230 5.79 2.52 -2.05
CA SER A 230 6.32 1.57 -3.02
C SER A 230 5.44 0.34 -3.07
N GLY A 231 5.21 -0.21 -4.26
CA GLY A 231 4.55 -1.50 -4.45
C GLY A 231 5.37 -2.70 -3.94
N GLY A 232 6.64 -2.50 -3.59
CA GLY A 232 7.53 -3.51 -3.04
C GLY A 232 7.53 -3.63 -1.51
N LEU A 233 6.72 -2.82 -0.80
CA LEU A 233 6.67 -2.87 0.67
C LEU A 233 6.12 -4.22 1.19
N PRO A 234 6.67 -4.76 2.30
CA PRO A 234 6.18 -6.01 2.91
C PRO A 234 4.68 -6.00 3.23
N LEU A 235 4.13 -4.84 3.57
CA LEU A 235 2.69 -4.62 3.79
C LEU A 235 1.85 -5.06 2.58
N TYR A 236 2.39 -4.93 1.37
CA TYR A 236 1.73 -5.23 0.11
C TYR A 236 2.22 -6.56 -0.50
N ASP A 237 2.78 -7.47 0.33
CA ASP A 237 3.07 -8.82 -0.15
C ASP A 237 1.77 -9.50 -0.60
N GLY A 238 1.67 -9.76 -1.90
CA GLY A 238 0.46 -10.30 -2.50
C GLY A 238 0.28 -11.81 -2.33
N ALA A 239 1.26 -12.52 -1.77
CA ALA A 239 1.20 -13.98 -1.71
C ALA A 239 0.02 -14.51 -0.88
N PRO A 240 -0.31 -13.97 0.34
CA PRO A 240 -1.47 -14.45 1.09
C PRO A 240 -2.80 -14.18 0.37
N LEU A 241 -2.89 -13.06 -0.33
CA LEU A 241 -4.08 -12.72 -1.12
C LEU A 241 -4.19 -13.62 -2.36
N ALA A 242 -3.06 -13.85 -3.06
CA ALA A 242 -3.00 -14.70 -4.25
C ALA A 242 -3.31 -16.17 -3.95
N SER A 243 -2.92 -16.68 -2.77
CA SER A 243 -3.22 -18.05 -2.36
C SER A 243 -4.74 -18.35 -2.32
N GLN A 244 -5.58 -17.32 -2.31
CA GLN A 244 -7.04 -17.46 -2.38
C GLN A 244 -7.60 -17.54 -3.82
N GLY A 245 -6.74 -17.73 -4.82
CA GLY A 245 -7.14 -17.98 -6.19
C GLY A 245 -7.32 -16.73 -7.05
N VAL A 246 -6.52 -15.70 -6.81
CA VAL A 246 -6.42 -14.48 -7.63
C VAL A 246 -4.98 -14.22 -8.02
N VAL A 247 -4.76 -13.47 -9.12
CA VAL A 247 -3.45 -12.91 -9.44
C VAL A 247 -3.37 -11.50 -8.82
N VAL A 248 -2.34 -11.23 -8.04
CA VAL A 248 -2.11 -9.90 -7.44
C VAL A 248 -0.97 -9.22 -8.15
N VAL A 249 -1.16 -7.96 -8.50
CA VAL A 249 -0.13 -7.09 -9.08
C VAL A 249 0.03 -5.86 -8.19
N THR A 250 1.26 -5.58 -7.74
CA THR A 250 1.60 -4.33 -7.04
C THR A 250 2.62 -3.56 -7.88
N LEU A 251 2.59 -2.24 -7.87
CA LEU A 251 3.44 -1.45 -8.78
C LEU A 251 3.94 -0.16 -8.13
N ASN A 252 5.06 0.33 -8.64
CA ASN A 252 5.55 1.67 -8.39
C ASN A 252 5.05 2.64 -9.46
N TYR A 253 4.97 3.91 -9.13
CA TYR A 253 4.70 5.02 -10.04
C TYR A 253 5.46 6.27 -9.58
N ARG A 254 5.79 7.17 -10.49
CA ARG A 254 6.53 8.40 -10.15
C ARG A 254 5.78 9.25 -9.14
N LEU A 255 6.53 9.83 -8.21
CA LEU A 255 6.04 10.52 -7.03
C LEU A 255 6.47 11.99 -7.01
N GLY A 256 5.77 12.81 -6.22
CA GLY A 256 6.09 14.21 -5.97
C GLY A 256 6.36 15.01 -7.25
N PRO A 257 7.39 15.87 -7.25
CA PRO A 257 7.73 16.68 -8.42
C PRO A 257 8.17 15.86 -9.65
N LEU A 258 8.61 14.61 -9.47
CA LEU A 258 8.95 13.73 -10.58
C LEU A 258 7.72 13.13 -11.26
N GLY A 259 6.61 12.98 -10.51
CA GLY A 259 5.36 12.37 -10.99
C GLY A 259 4.25 13.35 -11.34
N PHE A 260 4.25 14.56 -10.76
CA PHE A 260 3.13 15.53 -10.85
C PHE A 260 3.66 16.95 -10.97
N PHE A 261 4.09 17.33 -12.16
CA PHE A 261 4.87 18.54 -12.38
C PHE A 261 4.43 19.31 -13.63
N VAL A 262 4.32 20.62 -13.49
CA VAL A 262 4.05 21.56 -14.60
C VAL A 262 5.08 22.67 -14.57
N HIS A 263 5.77 22.89 -15.67
CA HIS A 263 6.67 24.02 -15.83
C HIS A 263 6.62 24.50 -17.29
N PRO A 264 6.69 25.84 -17.55
CA PRO A 264 6.59 26.36 -18.91
C PRO A 264 7.56 25.73 -19.91
N ALA A 265 8.79 25.43 -19.49
CA ALA A 265 9.78 24.80 -20.36
C ALA A 265 9.39 23.37 -20.76
N ILE A 266 8.84 22.58 -19.81
CA ILE A 266 8.40 21.19 -20.08
C ILE A 266 7.15 21.20 -20.97
N GLU A 267 6.21 22.10 -20.71
CA GLU A 267 5.00 22.23 -21.53
C GLU A 267 5.29 22.64 -22.97
N ARG A 268 6.31 23.49 -23.21
CA ARG A 268 6.72 23.87 -24.57
C ARG A 268 7.30 22.72 -25.38
N GLU A 269 7.97 21.77 -24.73
CA GLU A 269 8.53 20.59 -25.42
C GLU A 269 7.48 19.57 -25.84
N ALA A 270 6.36 19.49 -25.11
CA ALA A 270 5.30 18.53 -25.36
C ALA A 270 3.92 19.17 -25.13
N PRO A 271 3.51 20.07 -26.02
CA PRO A 271 2.20 20.71 -25.94
C PRO A 271 1.09 19.65 -26.02
N GLY A 272 0.21 19.64 -25.02
CA GLY A 272 -0.91 18.69 -24.98
C GLY A 272 -0.62 17.35 -24.32
N ASP A 273 0.62 17.04 -23.98
CA ASP A 273 0.93 15.87 -23.16
C ASP A 273 0.35 16.03 -21.75
N GLY A 274 0.07 14.87 -21.11
CA GLY A 274 -0.32 14.84 -19.72
C GLY A 274 0.80 15.29 -18.80
N VAL A 275 0.43 15.93 -17.68
CA VAL A 275 1.36 16.41 -16.66
C VAL A 275 1.24 15.63 -15.34
N ASN A 276 0.31 14.70 -15.30
CA ASN A 276 0.15 13.71 -14.23
C ASN A 276 0.94 12.44 -14.60
N PHE A 277 2.28 12.56 -14.64
CA PHE A 277 3.15 11.46 -15.09
C PHE A 277 2.99 10.20 -14.24
N GLY A 278 2.76 10.34 -12.91
CA GLY A 278 2.47 9.19 -12.05
C GLY A 278 1.17 8.46 -12.42
N LEU A 279 0.13 9.17 -12.89
CA LEU A 279 -1.08 8.52 -13.42
C LEU A 279 -0.84 7.90 -14.79
N LEU A 280 -0.01 8.51 -15.64
CA LEU A 280 0.40 7.90 -16.91
C LEU A 280 1.18 6.60 -16.68
N ASP A 281 2.02 6.55 -15.63
CA ASP A 281 2.73 5.34 -15.22
C ASP A 281 1.76 4.23 -14.81
N GLN A 282 0.74 4.56 -14.01
CA GLN A 282 -0.32 3.62 -13.61
C GLN A 282 -1.11 3.12 -14.83
N ILE A 283 -1.40 3.98 -15.80
CA ILE A 283 -2.04 3.58 -17.07
C ILE A 283 -1.14 2.62 -17.85
N ALA A 284 0.16 2.91 -17.94
CA ALA A 284 1.12 2.04 -18.62
C ALA A 284 1.22 0.66 -17.94
N ALA A 285 1.19 0.61 -16.61
CA ALA A 285 1.14 -0.63 -15.85
C ALA A 285 -0.15 -1.42 -16.12
N LEU A 286 -1.31 -0.77 -16.16
CA LEU A 286 -2.57 -1.44 -16.53
C LEU A 286 -2.55 -1.97 -17.98
N GLN A 287 -1.95 -1.24 -18.90
CA GLN A 287 -1.73 -1.70 -20.27
C GLN A 287 -0.76 -2.89 -20.32
N TRP A 288 0.28 -2.89 -19.45
CA TRP A 288 1.17 -4.03 -19.30
C TRP A 288 0.40 -5.25 -18.78
N VAL A 289 -0.44 -5.09 -17.76
CA VAL A 289 -1.33 -6.15 -17.25
C VAL A 289 -2.19 -6.70 -18.37
N ARG A 290 -2.85 -5.86 -19.13
CA ARG A 290 -3.70 -6.29 -20.26
C ARG A 290 -2.94 -7.12 -21.30
N ARG A 291 -1.66 -6.82 -21.55
CA ARG A 291 -0.85 -7.54 -22.55
C ARG A 291 -0.22 -8.83 -22.02
N ASN A 292 0.10 -8.90 -20.72
CA ASN A 292 0.99 -9.95 -20.21
C ASN A 292 0.37 -10.87 -19.16
N ILE A 293 -0.74 -10.47 -18.51
CA ILE A 293 -1.19 -11.17 -17.29
C ILE A 293 -1.72 -12.58 -17.56
N ASP A 294 -2.16 -12.88 -18.79
CA ASP A 294 -2.55 -14.23 -19.19
C ASP A 294 -1.38 -15.22 -19.06
N ALA A 295 -0.16 -14.80 -19.37
CA ALA A 295 1.03 -15.62 -19.20
C ALA A 295 1.31 -15.99 -17.72
N PHE A 296 0.79 -15.19 -16.79
CA PHE A 296 0.82 -15.45 -15.34
C PHE A 296 -0.47 -16.10 -14.82
N GLY A 297 -1.34 -16.59 -15.71
CA GLY A 297 -2.60 -17.25 -15.37
C GLY A 297 -3.76 -16.32 -15.08
N GLY A 298 -3.59 -14.99 -15.20
CA GLY A 298 -4.64 -14.01 -14.94
C GLY A 298 -5.54 -13.77 -16.15
N ASP A 299 -6.80 -13.37 -15.91
CA ASP A 299 -7.73 -12.97 -16.97
C ASP A 299 -7.64 -11.45 -17.23
N PRO A 300 -7.09 -10.99 -18.37
CA PRO A 300 -7.03 -9.56 -18.71
C PRO A 300 -8.42 -8.91 -18.87
N GLY A 301 -9.48 -9.70 -19.01
CA GLY A 301 -10.88 -9.27 -19.02
C GLY A 301 -11.54 -9.25 -17.62
N ASN A 302 -10.81 -9.58 -16.56
CA ASN A 302 -11.31 -9.61 -15.19
C ASN A 302 -10.35 -8.92 -14.20
N VAL A 303 -10.10 -7.63 -14.44
CA VAL A 303 -9.18 -6.80 -13.65
C VAL A 303 -9.95 -5.95 -12.64
N THR A 304 -9.61 -6.10 -11.37
CA THR A 304 -10.06 -5.25 -10.27
C THR A 304 -8.93 -4.29 -9.90
N LEU A 305 -9.13 -3.00 -10.11
CA LEU A 305 -8.20 -1.97 -9.67
C LEU A 305 -8.54 -1.58 -8.24
N PHE A 306 -7.56 -1.66 -7.33
CA PHE A 306 -7.78 -1.31 -5.93
C PHE A 306 -6.63 -0.46 -5.38
N GLY A 307 -6.94 0.39 -4.40
CA GLY A 307 -5.94 1.26 -3.80
C GLY A 307 -6.46 1.94 -2.54
N GLN A 308 -5.53 2.45 -1.74
CA GLN A 308 -5.82 3.13 -0.49
C GLN A 308 -5.28 4.57 -0.52
N SER A 309 -5.98 5.52 0.15
CA SER A 309 -5.53 6.91 0.26
C SER A 309 -5.30 7.56 -1.12
N ALA A 310 -4.10 8.05 -1.41
CA ALA A 310 -3.73 8.57 -2.73
C ALA A 310 -3.86 7.52 -3.85
N GLY A 311 -3.63 6.23 -3.55
CA GLY A 311 -3.93 5.13 -4.47
C GLY A 311 -5.42 5.00 -4.76
N ALA A 312 -6.29 5.18 -3.76
CA ALA A 312 -7.74 5.20 -3.95
C ALA A 312 -8.20 6.43 -4.75
N GLN A 313 -7.56 7.59 -4.56
CA GLN A 313 -7.75 8.76 -5.42
C GLN A 313 -7.35 8.46 -6.86
N SER A 314 -6.22 7.76 -7.05
CA SER A 314 -5.78 7.30 -8.37
C SER A 314 -6.83 6.39 -9.02
N VAL A 315 -7.41 5.43 -8.27
CA VAL A 315 -8.52 4.58 -8.76
C VAL A 315 -9.67 5.45 -9.29
N LEU A 316 -10.12 6.46 -8.51
CA LEU A 316 -11.21 7.35 -8.94
C LEU A 316 -10.84 8.17 -10.19
N ALA A 317 -9.60 8.67 -10.26
CA ALA A 317 -9.10 9.40 -11.43
C ALA A 317 -9.08 8.49 -12.67
N LEU A 318 -8.57 7.26 -12.54
CA LEU A 318 -8.49 6.28 -13.63
C LEU A 318 -9.87 5.77 -14.08
N MET A 319 -10.84 5.64 -13.16
CA MET A 319 -12.24 5.35 -13.52
C MET A 319 -12.88 6.45 -14.38
N THR A 320 -12.39 7.68 -14.28
CA THR A 320 -12.95 8.84 -14.99
C THR A 320 -12.10 9.31 -16.18
N SER A 321 -10.87 8.82 -16.29
CA SER A 321 -9.98 9.15 -17.39
C SER A 321 -10.41 8.47 -18.69
N PRO A 322 -10.47 9.20 -19.82
CA PRO A 322 -10.73 8.60 -21.12
C PRO A 322 -9.63 7.62 -21.55
N LEU A 323 -8.43 7.68 -20.95
CA LEU A 323 -7.29 6.86 -21.31
C LEU A 323 -7.24 5.50 -20.61
N SER A 324 -8.04 5.29 -19.54
CA SER A 324 -7.91 4.09 -18.69
C SER A 324 -9.20 3.44 -18.24
N ARG A 325 -10.34 4.10 -18.37
CA ARG A 325 -11.61 3.58 -17.83
C ARG A 325 -12.02 2.21 -18.38
N ASP A 326 -11.47 1.78 -19.51
CA ASP A 326 -11.75 0.49 -20.15
C ASP A 326 -10.67 -0.58 -19.83
N LEU A 327 -9.70 -0.25 -18.97
CA LEU A 327 -8.61 -1.14 -18.54
C LEU A 327 -8.94 -1.93 -17.26
N MET A 328 -10.11 -1.72 -16.68
CA MET A 328 -10.56 -2.37 -15.45
C MET A 328 -12.04 -2.75 -15.54
N GLN A 329 -12.43 -3.85 -14.88
CA GLN A 329 -13.81 -4.34 -14.83
C GLN A 329 -14.44 -4.17 -13.44
N ARG A 330 -13.65 -3.86 -12.41
CA ARG A 330 -14.11 -3.56 -11.04
C ARG A 330 -13.17 -2.57 -10.38
N ALA A 331 -13.66 -1.89 -9.36
CA ALA A 331 -12.86 -0.96 -8.59
C ALA A 331 -13.10 -1.11 -7.07
N VAL A 332 -12.01 -1.00 -6.28
CA VAL A 332 -12.09 -0.88 -4.82
C VAL A 332 -11.37 0.39 -4.40
N VAL A 333 -12.06 1.24 -3.64
CA VAL A 333 -11.61 2.57 -3.24
C VAL A 333 -11.57 2.63 -1.71
N GLN A 334 -10.35 2.54 -1.15
CA GLN A 334 -10.14 2.48 0.29
C GLN A 334 -9.66 3.84 0.81
N SER A 335 -10.50 4.49 1.60
CA SER A 335 -10.17 5.78 2.24
C SER A 335 -9.72 6.87 1.27
N ALA A 336 -10.41 7.00 0.14
CA ALA A 336 -10.25 8.15 -0.73
C ALA A 336 -10.79 9.42 -0.05
N TYR A 337 -10.19 10.57 -0.36
CA TYR A 337 -10.47 11.82 0.33
C TYR A 337 -11.00 12.92 -0.58
N GLY A 338 -11.86 13.78 -0.03
CA GLY A 338 -12.48 14.91 -0.73
C GLY A 338 -11.63 16.17 -0.68
N ILE A 339 -10.43 16.14 -1.27
CA ILE A 339 -9.57 17.33 -1.42
C ILE A 339 -9.64 17.81 -2.86
N PRO A 340 -9.78 19.13 -3.11
CA PRO A 340 -9.78 19.69 -4.46
C PRO A 340 -8.48 19.38 -5.18
N ALA A 341 -8.58 18.96 -6.43
CA ALA A 341 -7.43 18.88 -7.31
C ALA A 341 -6.93 20.29 -7.67
N ARG A 342 -5.69 20.40 -8.14
CA ARG A 342 -5.07 21.68 -8.46
C ARG A 342 -5.33 22.06 -9.92
N PRO A 343 -5.84 23.25 -10.19
CA PRO A 343 -5.87 23.78 -11.55
C PRO A 343 -4.47 23.84 -12.17
N ARG A 344 -4.36 23.60 -13.48
CA ARG A 344 -3.07 23.58 -14.21
C ARG A 344 -2.26 24.86 -14.02
N GLY A 345 -2.91 26.03 -13.95
CA GLY A 345 -2.23 27.29 -13.66
C GLY A 345 -1.53 27.31 -12.31
N MET A 346 -2.25 26.92 -11.24
CA MET A 346 -1.67 26.81 -9.90
C MET A 346 -0.51 25.79 -9.84
N ALA A 347 -0.64 24.68 -10.55
CA ALA A 347 0.42 23.69 -10.65
C ALA A 347 1.66 24.23 -11.39
N ARG A 348 1.46 25.07 -12.41
CA ARG A 348 2.54 25.76 -13.13
C ARG A 348 3.29 26.74 -12.21
N ASP A 349 2.55 27.57 -11.44
CA ASP A 349 3.15 28.49 -10.48
C ASP A 349 3.99 27.74 -9.43
N THR A 350 3.48 26.58 -8.99
CA THR A 350 4.24 25.69 -8.09
C THR A 350 5.51 25.15 -8.77
N GLY A 351 5.45 24.74 -10.03
CA GLY A 351 6.62 24.28 -10.76
C GLY A 351 7.70 25.36 -10.93
N VAL A 352 7.29 26.60 -11.13
CA VAL A 352 8.22 27.76 -11.15
C VAL A 352 8.89 27.94 -9.80
N ARG A 353 8.14 27.83 -8.68
CA ARG A 353 8.72 27.89 -7.32
C ARG A 353 9.66 26.72 -7.04
N VAL A 354 9.32 25.52 -7.52
CA VAL A 354 10.22 24.35 -7.45
C VAL A 354 11.54 24.64 -8.16
N ALA A 355 11.50 25.19 -9.39
CA ALA A 355 12.71 25.57 -10.11
C ALA A 355 13.57 26.58 -9.32
N THR A 356 12.94 27.60 -8.72
CA THR A 356 13.65 28.57 -7.87
C THR A 356 14.24 27.90 -6.62
N ALA A 357 13.50 27.00 -5.97
CA ALA A 357 13.94 26.33 -4.75
C ALA A 357 15.16 25.40 -4.97
N VAL A 358 15.35 24.90 -6.20
CA VAL A 358 16.54 24.11 -6.59
C VAL A 358 17.65 24.96 -7.20
N GLY A 359 17.57 26.30 -7.10
CA GLY A 359 18.61 27.22 -7.54
C GLY A 359 18.57 27.59 -9.02
N LEU A 360 17.46 27.32 -9.73
CA LEU A 360 17.27 27.66 -11.12
C LEU A 360 16.55 29.02 -11.29
N PRO A 361 16.61 29.66 -12.47
CA PRO A 361 16.01 30.99 -12.72
C PRO A 361 14.46 30.94 -12.84
N GLY A 362 13.78 30.15 -12.00
CA GLY A 362 12.32 30.12 -11.91
C GLY A 362 11.65 29.83 -13.27
N ALA A 363 10.80 30.74 -13.76
CA ALA A 363 10.07 30.57 -15.02
C ALA A 363 10.98 30.49 -16.27
N ASP A 364 12.17 31.05 -16.19
CA ASP A 364 13.14 31.10 -17.30
C ASP A 364 14.06 29.86 -17.33
N ALA A 365 13.91 28.94 -16.38
CA ALA A 365 14.65 27.70 -16.40
C ALA A 365 14.33 26.89 -17.67
N SER A 366 15.36 26.39 -18.33
CA SER A 366 15.22 25.50 -19.48
C SER A 366 14.86 24.08 -19.03
N ALA A 367 14.25 23.30 -19.91
CA ALA A 367 13.96 21.89 -19.64
C ALA A 367 15.24 21.07 -19.37
N ALA A 368 16.34 21.40 -20.05
CA ALA A 368 17.64 20.78 -19.82
C ALA A 368 18.17 21.05 -18.40
N GLN A 369 18.10 22.30 -17.92
CA GLN A 369 18.48 22.65 -16.55
C GLN A 369 17.61 21.92 -15.51
N LEU A 370 16.31 21.87 -15.72
CA LEU A 370 15.39 21.14 -14.84
C LEU A 370 15.74 19.64 -14.78
N ARG A 371 16.03 19.01 -15.92
CA ARG A 371 16.42 17.60 -15.99
C ARG A 371 17.79 17.31 -15.40
N ALA A 372 18.67 18.29 -15.33
CA ALA A 372 19.98 18.17 -14.72
C ALA A 372 19.94 18.18 -13.18
N VAL A 373 18.81 18.61 -12.56
CA VAL A 373 18.65 18.59 -11.10
C VAL A 373 18.63 17.14 -10.62
N PRO A 374 19.44 16.76 -9.60
CA PRO A 374 19.37 15.41 -9.00
C PRO A 374 17.96 15.07 -8.52
N ALA A 375 17.54 13.84 -8.76
CA ALA A 375 16.20 13.37 -8.37
C ALA A 375 15.96 13.47 -6.85
N GLU A 376 16.99 13.18 -6.07
CA GLU A 376 16.99 13.25 -4.61
C GLU A 376 16.74 14.69 -4.13
N GLN A 377 17.30 15.69 -4.82
CA GLN A 377 17.07 17.10 -4.50
C GLN A 377 15.60 17.49 -4.73
N LEU A 378 15.01 17.02 -5.83
CA LEU A 378 13.58 17.24 -6.11
C LEU A 378 12.69 16.53 -5.08
N ALA A 379 13.04 15.30 -4.71
CA ALA A 379 12.30 14.48 -3.75
C ALA A 379 12.41 15.03 -2.31
N ALA A 380 13.50 15.71 -1.98
CA ALA A 380 13.75 16.28 -0.65
C ALA A 380 13.07 17.64 -0.42
N LEU A 381 12.42 18.23 -1.43
CA LEU A 381 11.75 19.52 -1.29
C LEU A 381 10.67 19.47 -0.20
N GLU A 382 10.77 20.40 0.74
CA GLU A 382 9.86 20.52 1.87
C GLU A 382 8.87 21.66 1.68
N GLY A 383 7.73 21.53 2.35
CA GLY A 383 6.66 22.52 2.33
C GLY A 383 5.50 22.12 1.43
N ASN A 384 4.30 22.39 1.90
CA ASN A 384 3.05 22.08 1.20
C ASN A 384 2.97 22.74 -0.19
N ASP A 385 3.70 23.84 -0.37
CA ASP A 385 3.73 24.59 -1.62
C ASP A 385 4.65 23.96 -2.68
N LEU A 386 5.61 23.13 -2.31
CA LEU A 386 6.63 22.61 -3.21
C LEU A 386 6.51 21.11 -3.45
N SER A 387 6.00 20.35 -2.48
CA SER A 387 5.89 18.88 -2.56
C SER A 387 4.85 18.39 -3.56
N LEU A 388 3.96 19.26 -4.05
CA LEU A 388 2.85 18.92 -4.94
C LEU A 388 1.91 17.82 -4.38
N ALA A 389 1.89 17.67 -3.07
CA ALA A 389 1.12 16.64 -2.36
C ALA A 389 -0.39 16.82 -2.51
N LEU A 390 -1.11 15.72 -2.32
CA LEU A 390 -2.54 15.63 -2.07
C LEU A 390 -3.50 15.89 -3.25
N GLY A 391 -3.03 16.11 -4.48
CA GLY A 391 -3.99 16.30 -5.56
C GLY A 391 -3.44 16.18 -6.96
N PHE A 392 -4.28 15.73 -7.87
CA PHE A 392 -3.97 15.67 -9.28
C PHE A 392 -4.09 17.06 -9.92
N ILE A 393 -3.37 17.24 -11.03
CA ILE A 393 -3.45 18.43 -11.86
C ILE A 393 -4.62 18.27 -12.80
N VAL A 394 -5.61 19.17 -12.71
CA VAL A 394 -6.81 19.16 -13.54
C VAL A 394 -6.60 19.98 -14.81
N GLY A 395 -7.23 19.53 -15.90
CA GLY A 395 -7.18 20.20 -17.20
C GLY A 395 -6.08 19.61 -18.11
N ASP A 396 -5.79 18.30 -17.93
CA ASP A 396 -4.93 17.55 -18.84
C ASP A 396 -5.66 16.32 -19.42
N PRO A 397 -5.08 15.63 -20.41
CA PRO A 397 -5.74 14.47 -21.03
C PRO A 397 -6.06 13.34 -20.04
N VAL A 398 -5.30 13.18 -18.96
CA VAL A 398 -5.50 12.12 -17.95
C VAL A 398 -6.62 12.51 -16.99
N VAL A 399 -6.63 13.75 -16.51
CA VAL A 399 -7.61 14.32 -15.58
C VAL A 399 -8.23 15.57 -16.17
N PRO A 400 -9.12 15.43 -17.17
CA PRO A 400 -9.72 16.60 -17.85
C PRO A 400 -10.57 17.47 -16.92
N VAL A 401 -11.21 16.84 -15.93
CA VAL A 401 -12.03 17.46 -14.89
C VAL A 401 -11.84 16.73 -13.57
N LEU A 402 -12.23 17.35 -12.47
CA LEU A 402 -12.25 16.69 -11.17
C LEU A 402 -12.99 15.36 -11.22
N PRO A 403 -12.45 14.27 -10.63
CA PRO A 403 -13.14 12.98 -10.60
C PRO A 403 -14.57 13.09 -10.08
N VAL A 404 -14.83 13.83 -9.00
CA VAL A 404 -16.18 14.00 -8.44
C VAL A 404 -17.14 14.67 -9.43
N GLU A 405 -16.68 15.59 -10.27
CA GLU A 405 -17.49 16.22 -11.33
C GLU A 405 -17.76 15.26 -12.48
N ALA A 406 -16.77 14.45 -12.84
CA ALA A 406 -16.96 13.39 -13.82
C ALA A 406 -18.00 12.36 -13.34
N PHE A 407 -17.97 11.98 -12.05
CA PHE A 407 -19.00 11.12 -11.42
C PHE A 407 -20.38 11.81 -11.42
N ARG A 408 -20.45 13.11 -11.11
CA ARG A 408 -21.70 13.88 -11.18
C ARG A 408 -22.29 13.92 -12.59
N ALA A 409 -21.42 14.04 -13.59
CA ALA A 409 -21.80 14.01 -15.01
C ALA A 409 -22.03 12.58 -15.56
N GLY A 410 -21.81 11.53 -14.76
CA GLY A 410 -21.97 10.13 -15.17
C GLY A 410 -20.96 9.65 -16.20
N ARG A 411 -19.75 10.25 -16.25
CA ARG A 411 -18.67 9.95 -17.21
C ARG A 411 -17.68 8.88 -16.73
N GLN A 412 -17.83 8.39 -15.52
CA GLN A 412 -17.00 7.31 -14.97
C GLN A 412 -17.29 5.94 -15.62
N ALA A 413 -16.35 5.01 -15.53
CA ALA A 413 -16.52 3.61 -15.89
C ALA A 413 -17.76 3.01 -15.20
N ARG A 414 -18.57 2.23 -15.93
CA ARG A 414 -19.81 1.61 -15.43
C ARG A 414 -19.52 0.22 -14.90
N ILE A 415 -18.73 0.12 -13.84
CA ILE A 415 -18.23 -1.13 -13.27
C ILE A 415 -18.64 -1.24 -11.79
N PRO A 416 -18.76 -2.44 -11.20
CA PRO A 416 -18.97 -2.61 -9.78
C PRO A 416 -17.92 -1.86 -8.96
N LEU A 417 -18.37 -1.20 -7.87
CA LEU A 417 -17.54 -0.40 -6.98
C LEU A 417 -17.71 -0.85 -5.52
N LEU A 418 -16.59 -1.11 -4.84
CA LEU A 418 -16.50 -1.26 -3.41
C LEU A 418 -15.77 -0.03 -2.84
N ILE A 419 -16.35 0.67 -1.86
CA ILE A 419 -15.81 1.94 -1.36
C ILE A 419 -16.07 2.11 0.13
N GLY A 420 -15.09 2.65 0.86
CA GLY A 420 -15.28 2.90 2.29
C GLY A 420 -14.19 3.73 2.94
N SER A 421 -14.25 3.79 4.26
CA SER A 421 -13.30 4.53 5.12
C SER A 421 -13.16 3.88 6.49
N ASN A 422 -12.15 4.31 7.25
CA ASN A 422 -11.84 3.83 8.59
C ASN A 422 -12.43 4.74 9.67
N SER A 423 -12.45 4.25 10.90
CA SER A 423 -13.04 4.96 12.05
C SER A 423 -12.14 6.07 12.62
N ASP A 424 -10.83 6.06 12.38
CA ASP A 424 -9.89 7.12 12.76
C ASP A 424 -9.02 7.63 11.61
N GLU A 425 -9.66 8.09 10.54
CA GLU A 425 -9.00 8.70 9.38
C GLU A 425 -8.21 9.96 9.75
N THR A 426 -8.41 10.50 10.94
CA THR A 426 -7.77 11.74 11.40
C THR A 426 -6.29 11.54 11.70
N SER A 427 -5.84 10.31 11.88
CA SER A 427 -4.44 9.97 12.06
C SER A 427 -3.57 10.55 10.93
N VAL A 428 -4.03 10.51 9.68
CA VAL A 428 -3.33 11.13 8.55
C VAL A 428 -3.24 12.66 8.65
N ALA A 429 -4.28 13.32 9.18
CA ALA A 429 -4.26 14.77 9.37
C ALA A 429 -3.18 15.18 10.38
N LEU A 430 -3.03 14.40 11.46
CA LEU A 430 -1.96 14.60 12.45
C LEU A 430 -0.57 14.42 11.82
N ALA A 431 -0.39 13.43 10.96
CA ALA A 431 0.87 13.21 10.22
C ALA A 431 1.24 14.40 9.31
N PHE A 432 0.24 15.16 8.84
CA PHE A 432 0.43 16.42 8.11
C PHE A 432 0.42 17.68 9.00
N GLY A 433 0.56 17.53 10.33
CA GLY A 433 0.64 18.64 11.29
C GLY A 433 -0.70 19.36 11.52
N ILE A 434 -1.82 18.81 11.05
CA ILE A 434 -3.14 19.39 11.26
C ILE A 434 -3.64 18.98 12.64
N GLN A 435 -3.85 19.97 13.52
CA GLN A 435 -4.36 19.75 14.87
C GLN A 435 -5.89 19.86 14.88
N PRO A 436 -6.65 18.75 15.12
CA PRO A 436 -8.10 18.76 15.04
C PRO A 436 -8.79 19.78 15.97
N ALA A 437 -8.29 19.94 17.19
CA ALA A 437 -8.81 20.94 18.14
C ALA A 437 -8.66 22.38 17.64
N ARG A 438 -7.52 22.70 16.99
CA ARG A 438 -7.29 24.02 16.38
C ARG A 438 -8.22 24.29 15.20
N LEU A 439 -8.60 23.23 14.49
CA LEU A 439 -9.53 23.32 13.38
C LEU A 439 -10.88 23.84 13.84
N ILE A 440 -11.46 23.25 14.90
CA ILE A 440 -12.77 23.68 15.45
C ILE A 440 -12.72 25.14 15.89
N LYS A 441 -11.64 25.56 16.56
CA LYS A 441 -11.45 26.97 16.94
C LYS A 441 -11.38 27.91 15.73
N LYS A 442 -10.69 27.50 14.65
CA LYS A 442 -10.62 28.29 13.39
C LYS A 442 -11.96 28.42 12.67
N LEU A 443 -12.85 27.44 12.82
CA LEU A 443 -14.19 27.49 12.22
C LEU A 443 -15.10 28.53 12.89
N GLY A 444 -14.78 29.01 14.10
CA GLY A 444 -15.58 30.03 14.80
C GLY A 444 -17.06 29.66 14.90
N ILE A 445 -17.95 30.50 14.38
CA ILE A 445 -19.40 30.25 14.35
C ILE A 445 -19.72 28.94 13.62
N GLY A 446 -18.97 28.55 12.59
CA GLY A 446 -19.12 27.28 11.91
C GLY A 446 -18.91 26.08 12.85
N GLY A 447 -17.97 26.14 13.78
CA GLY A 447 -17.76 25.13 14.81
C GLY A 447 -18.97 24.98 15.74
N VAL A 448 -19.62 26.10 16.09
CA VAL A 448 -20.85 26.09 16.91
C VAL A 448 -22.00 25.44 16.14
N LEU A 449 -22.14 25.73 14.84
CA LEU A 449 -23.20 25.17 13.98
C LEU A 449 -23.02 23.66 13.73
N LEU A 450 -21.81 23.11 13.90
CA LEU A 450 -21.56 21.67 13.79
C LEU A 450 -21.99 20.88 15.03
N ARG A 451 -21.99 21.49 16.23
CA ARG A 451 -22.29 20.77 17.48
C ARG A 451 -23.63 20.03 17.50
N PRO A 452 -24.74 20.52 16.95
CA PRO A 452 -26.00 19.77 16.89
C PRO A 452 -25.92 18.45 16.11
N LEU A 453 -24.92 18.30 15.23
CA LEU A 453 -24.66 17.06 14.50
C LEU A 453 -23.83 16.05 15.32
N TYR A 454 -23.18 16.52 16.41
CA TYR A 454 -22.25 15.75 17.25
C TYR A 454 -22.61 15.90 18.74
N ARG A 455 -23.88 15.65 19.08
CA ARG A 455 -24.42 15.93 20.42
C ARG A 455 -23.72 15.19 21.55
N ASP A 456 -23.18 14.00 21.24
CA ASP A 456 -22.51 13.14 22.21
C ASP A 456 -21.03 13.50 22.40
N VAL A 457 -20.50 14.45 21.60
CA VAL A 457 -19.10 14.86 21.64
C VAL A 457 -18.96 16.19 22.37
N LYS A 458 -18.31 16.16 23.55
CA LYS A 458 -18.13 17.35 24.40
C LYS A 458 -16.83 18.08 24.07
N GLU A 459 -15.75 17.33 23.90
CA GLU A 459 -14.39 17.86 23.74
C GLU A 459 -14.15 18.34 22.30
N ASP A 460 -13.50 19.52 22.14
CA ASP A 460 -13.17 20.10 20.84
C ASP A 460 -12.19 19.24 20.04
N ALA A 461 -11.26 18.55 20.73
CA ALA A 461 -10.31 17.66 20.06
C ALA A 461 -11.03 16.48 19.40
N GLU A 462 -11.94 15.85 20.13
CA GLU A 462 -12.75 14.72 19.62
C GLU A 462 -13.74 15.19 18.54
N LEU A 463 -14.36 16.36 18.72
CA LEU A 463 -15.19 16.95 17.69
C LEU A 463 -14.41 17.18 16.40
N GLY A 464 -13.23 17.79 16.51
CA GLY A 464 -12.34 18.02 15.37
C GLY A 464 -11.92 16.72 14.68
N ARG A 465 -11.59 15.68 15.44
CA ARG A 465 -11.27 14.36 14.94
C ARG A 465 -12.42 13.78 14.11
N GLN A 466 -13.63 13.75 14.67
CA GLN A 466 -14.81 13.21 13.98
C GLN A 466 -15.20 14.07 12.76
N VAL A 467 -15.08 15.39 12.85
CA VAL A 467 -15.40 16.28 11.72
C VAL A 467 -14.42 16.04 10.54
N VAL A 468 -13.11 15.93 10.81
CA VAL A 468 -12.13 15.62 9.76
C VAL A 468 -12.43 14.28 9.10
N ARG A 469 -12.62 13.22 9.88
CA ARG A 469 -13.02 11.90 9.37
C ARG A 469 -14.26 12.00 8.47
N ASP A 470 -15.32 12.63 9.02
CA ASP A 470 -16.62 12.65 8.34
C ASP A 470 -16.60 13.52 7.07
N VAL A 471 -15.98 14.70 7.12
CA VAL A 471 -15.93 15.62 5.96
C VAL A 471 -15.01 15.12 4.86
N VAL A 472 -13.79 14.71 5.24
CA VAL A 472 -12.74 14.40 4.26
C VAL A 472 -12.93 13.03 3.65
N PHE A 473 -13.32 12.02 4.45
CA PHE A 473 -13.33 10.62 4.04
C PHE A 473 -14.74 10.02 3.95
N THR A 474 -15.47 9.94 5.05
CA THR A 474 -16.71 9.15 5.10
C THR A 474 -17.84 9.77 4.26
N ALA A 475 -18.01 11.10 4.30
CA ALA A 475 -18.98 11.79 3.44
C ALA A 475 -18.56 11.76 1.96
N PHE A 476 -17.24 11.84 1.68
CA PHE A 476 -16.75 11.71 0.32
C PHE A 476 -17.03 10.32 -0.25
N ALA A 477 -16.72 9.25 0.49
CA ALA A 477 -17.03 7.89 0.09
C ALA A 477 -18.54 7.71 -0.20
N ARG A 478 -19.41 8.25 0.69
CA ARG A 478 -20.86 8.24 0.47
C ARG A 478 -21.29 9.05 -0.75
N ARG A 479 -20.69 10.22 -0.98
CA ARG A 479 -20.98 11.08 -2.15
C ARG A 479 -20.67 10.33 -3.46
N ILE A 480 -19.49 9.72 -3.57
CA ILE A 480 -19.08 8.92 -4.73
C ILE A 480 -20.02 7.72 -4.90
N ALA A 481 -20.33 6.99 -3.82
CA ALA A 481 -21.24 5.84 -3.86
C ALA A 481 -22.63 6.23 -4.40
N VAL A 482 -23.23 7.32 -3.92
CA VAL A 482 -24.54 7.81 -4.40
C VAL A 482 -24.50 8.21 -5.86
N LEU A 483 -23.44 8.89 -6.30
CA LEU A 483 -23.28 9.30 -7.71
C LEU A 483 -23.07 8.09 -8.62
N HIS A 484 -22.34 7.07 -8.16
CA HIS A 484 -22.05 5.87 -8.94
C HIS A 484 -23.21 4.88 -8.99
N ALA A 485 -23.98 4.75 -7.90
CA ALA A 485 -25.08 3.77 -7.77
C ALA A 485 -26.18 3.91 -8.82
N VAL A 486 -26.24 5.03 -9.55
CA VAL A 486 -27.17 5.20 -10.70
C VAL A 486 -26.64 4.58 -11.99
N LYS A 487 -25.37 4.12 -12.02
CA LYS A 487 -24.69 3.58 -13.20
C LYS A 487 -24.30 2.11 -13.05
N ALA A 488 -23.90 1.70 -11.82
CA ALA A 488 -23.45 0.34 -11.52
C ALA A 488 -23.62 0.02 -10.04
N PRO A 489 -23.60 -1.25 -9.62
CA PRO A 489 -23.70 -1.65 -8.23
C PRO A 489 -22.54 -1.09 -7.38
N VAL A 490 -22.86 -0.68 -6.15
CA VAL A 490 -21.90 -0.15 -5.18
C VAL A 490 -22.08 -0.86 -3.85
N TRP A 491 -20.99 -1.26 -3.24
CA TRP A 491 -20.94 -1.73 -1.86
C TRP A 491 -20.12 -0.78 -1.04
N ARG A 492 -20.69 -0.31 0.07
CA ARG A 492 -20.03 0.64 0.94
C ARG A 492 -19.66 -0.03 2.26
N TYR A 493 -18.43 0.22 2.77
CA TYR A 493 -17.99 -0.27 4.08
C TYR A 493 -17.59 0.87 5.02
N TYR A 494 -17.51 0.51 6.30
CA TYR A 494 -16.87 1.27 7.35
C TYR A 494 -16.03 0.32 8.19
N TYR A 495 -14.73 0.59 8.33
CA TYR A 495 -13.81 -0.30 9.01
C TYR A 495 -13.49 0.24 10.41
N ASP A 496 -13.91 -0.49 11.46
CA ASP A 496 -13.82 -0.11 12.88
C ASP A 496 -13.23 -1.21 13.76
N ARG A 497 -12.60 -2.23 13.18
CA ARG A 497 -11.94 -3.31 13.90
C ARG A 497 -10.54 -2.88 14.32
N VAL A 498 -10.37 -2.41 15.57
CA VAL A 498 -9.07 -2.18 16.18
C VAL A 498 -8.48 -3.54 16.60
N PRO A 499 -7.22 -3.87 16.25
CA PRO A 499 -6.58 -5.10 16.72
C PRO A 499 -6.62 -5.21 18.25
N ASP A 500 -6.86 -6.42 18.78
CA ASP A 500 -7.08 -6.64 20.21
C ASP A 500 -5.96 -6.06 21.11
N GLY A 501 -4.70 -6.18 20.68
CA GLY A 501 -3.55 -5.63 21.40
C GLY A 501 -3.44 -4.09 21.41
N LEU A 502 -4.26 -3.40 20.59
CA LEU A 502 -4.34 -1.94 20.50
C LEU A 502 -5.64 -1.37 21.07
N CYS A 503 -6.59 -2.22 21.48
CA CYS A 503 -7.83 -1.79 22.11
C CYS A 503 -7.55 -0.92 23.34
N GLY A 504 -8.25 0.21 23.44
CA GLY A 504 -8.04 1.22 24.48
C GLY A 504 -6.83 2.14 24.31
N LYS A 505 -5.92 1.82 23.35
CA LYS A 505 -4.79 2.69 22.98
C LYS A 505 -5.10 3.57 21.78
N HIS A 506 -5.92 3.09 20.88
CA HIS A 506 -6.38 3.80 19.68
C HIS A 506 -7.85 4.20 19.82
N LEU A 507 -8.19 5.38 19.31
CA LEU A 507 -9.56 5.91 19.30
C LEU A 507 -10.43 5.32 18.18
N GLY A 508 -9.83 4.48 17.35
CA GLY A 508 -10.42 3.82 16.19
C GLY A 508 -9.34 3.26 15.29
N VAL A 509 -9.72 2.76 14.14
CA VAL A 509 -8.76 2.26 13.14
C VAL A 509 -8.14 3.44 12.41
N PRO A 510 -6.81 3.58 12.44
CA PRO A 510 -6.12 4.67 11.79
C PRO A 510 -6.20 4.57 10.26
N HIS A 511 -5.84 5.67 9.57
CA HIS A 511 -5.79 5.73 8.11
C HIS A 511 -4.82 4.69 7.54
N GLY A 512 -5.30 3.78 6.70
CA GLY A 512 -4.51 2.67 6.15
C GLY A 512 -4.50 1.40 7.00
N GLY A 513 -5.11 1.42 8.20
CA GLY A 513 -5.12 0.27 9.11
C GLY A 513 -5.88 -0.97 8.59
N GLU A 514 -6.70 -0.81 7.55
CA GLU A 514 -7.40 -1.92 6.88
C GLU A 514 -6.53 -2.66 5.85
N VAL A 515 -5.39 -2.11 5.45
CA VAL A 515 -4.58 -2.64 4.33
C VAL A 515 -3.98 -3.99 4.66
N ALA A 516 -3.36 -4.14 5.85
CA ALA A 516 -2.81 -5.42 6.28
C ALA A 516 -3.88 -6.53 6.36
N PRO A 517 -5.08 -6.31 6.93
CA PRO A 517 -6.20 -7.25 6.84
C PRO A 517 -6.62 -7.60 5.42
N VAL A 518 -6.67 -6.65 4.50
CA VAL A 518 -7.04 -6.90 3.09
C VAL A 518 -6.02 -7.79 2.40
N PHE A 519 -4.72 -7.53 2.58
CA PHE A 519 -3.64 -8.32 2.00
C PHE A 519 -3.40 -9.65 2.72
N GLY A 520 -3.90 -9.81 3.96
CA GLY A 520 -3.58 -10.96 4.82
C GLY A 520 -2.15 -10.92 5.35
N THR A 521 -1.55 -9.73 5.46
CA THR A 521 -0.14 -9.52 5.86
C THR A 521 0.05 -9.11 7.31
N ALA A 522 -1.00 -9.14 8.12
CA ALA A 522 -0.94 -8.71 9.52
C ALA A 522 0.11 -9.47 10.36
N ASP A 523 0.37 -10.75 10.04
CA ASP A 523 1.42 -11.56 10.68
C ASP A 523 2.81 -11.37 10.05
N LEU A 524 2.89 -10.86 8.81
CA LEU A 524 4.14 -10.73 8.05
C LEU A 524 4.82 -9.39 8.25
N CYS A 525 4.05 -8.35 8.52
CA CYS A 525 4.58 -7.03 8.78
C CYS A 525 4.35 -6.67 10.25
N ALA A 526 5.38 -6.20 10.95
CA ALA A 526 5.22 -5.61 12.28
C ALA A 526 4.52 -4.23 12.22
N CYS A 527 3.58 -4.07 11.29
CA CYS A 527 2.96 -2.80 10.92
C CYS A 527 2.20 -2.15 12.08
N THR A 528 1.62 -2.97 12.96
CA THR A 528 0.83 -2.50 14.10
C THR A 528 1.63 -2.47 15.40
N GLY A 529 2.85 -3.03 15.42
CA GLY A 529 3.65 -3.19 16.65
C GLY A 529 3.05 -4.17 17.66
N VAL A 530 2.01 -4.92 17.27
CA VAL A 530 1.38 -5.96 18.11
C VAL A 530 1.23 -7.27 17.33
N ILE A 531 1.30 -8.39 18.04
CA ILE A 531 1.06 -9.71 17.47
C ILE A 531 -0.45 -9.89 17.33
N PRO A 532 -0.97 -10.20 16.14
CA PRO A 532 -2.39 -10.43 15.93
C PRO A 532 -2.90 -11.63 16.74
N THR A 533 -4.08 -11.51 17.32
CA THR A 533 -4.80 -12.61 17.97
C THR A 533 -5.47 -13.51 16.94
N ASP A 534 -6.00 -14.65 17.36
CA ASP A 534 -6.82 -15.50 16.48
C ASP A 534 -8.09 -14.80 16.02
N GLY A 535 -8.65 -13.90 16.84
CA GLY A 535 -9.77 -13.04 16.51
C GLY A 535 -9.40 -12.06 15.39
N ASP A 536 -8.23 -11.41 15.49
CA ASP A 536 -7.72 -10.49 14.46
C ASP A 536 -7.48 -11.23 13.14
N ARG A 537 -6.88 -12.42 13.19
CA ARG A 537 -6.67 -13.28 12.00
C ARG A 537 -7.97 -13.73 11.36
N ALA A 538 -8.98 -14.06 12.16
CA ALA A 538 -10.29 -14.46 11.65
C ALA A 538 -11.00 -13.29 10.96
N ALA A 539 -10.97 -12.09 11.55
CA ALA A 539 -11.52 -10.88 10.95
C ALA A 539 -10.80 -10.51 9.64
N ALA A 540 -9.46 -10.60 9.61
CA ALA A 540 -8.66 -10.38 8.41
C ALA A 540 -9.03 -11.36 7.30
N ARG A 541 -9.08 -12.68 7.60
CA ARG A 541 -9.50 -13.69 6.61
C ARG A 541 -10.89 -13.42 6.03
N ALA A 542 -11.84 -13.02 6.86
CA ALA A 542 -13.19 -12.70 6.39
C ALA A 542 -13.20 -11.45 5.48
N MET A 543 -12.37 -10.46 5.76
CA MET A 543 -12.21 -9.27 4.92
C MET A 543 -11.54 -9.61 3.60
N THR A 544 -10.37 -10.28 3.63
CA THR A 544 -9.65 -10.74 2.43
C THR A 544 -10.57 -11.55 1.51
N ALA A 545 -11.32 -12.52 2.07
CA ALA A 545 -12.23 -13.35 1.29
C ALA A 545 -13.30 -12.54 0.56
N ARG A 546 -13.86 -11.46 1.18
CA ARG A 546 -14.82 -10.59 0.52
C ARG A 546 -14.22 -9.78 -0.62
N TRP A 547 -12.97 -9.32 -0.50
CA TRP A 547 -12.24 -8.63 -1.58
C TRP A 547 -11.96 -9.58 -2.74
N VAL A 548 -11.54 -10.82 -2.44
CA VAL A 548 -11.34 -11.87 -3.45
C VAL A 548 -12.65 -12.20 -4.16
N GLU A 549 -13.75 -12.39 -3.42
CA GLU A 549 -15.04 -12.69 -4.04
C GLU A 549 -15.54 -11.52 -4.90
N PHE A 550 -15.35 -10.29 -4.43
CA PHE A 550 -15.64 -9.11 -5.23
C PHE A 550 -14.81 -9.08 -6.53
N ALA A 551 -13.53 -9.41 -6.47
CA ALA A 551 -12.68 -9.53 -7.66
C ALA A 551 -13.12 -10.66 -8.59
N ARG A 552 -13.64 -11.75 -8.06
CA ARG A 552 -14.12 -12.90 -8.83
C ARG A 552 -15.46 -12.63 -9.53
N SER A 553 -16.47 -12.20 -8.78
CA SER A 553 -17.86 -12.13 -9.21
C SER A 553 -18.41 -10.72 -9.41
N GLY A 554 -17.76 -9.70 -8.90
CA GLY A 554 -18.26 -8.32 -8.86
C GLY A 554 -19.19 -8.02 -7.70
N GLN A 555 -19.33 -8.93 -6.71
CA GLN A 555 -20.10 -8.72 -5.48
C GLN A 555 -19.40 -9.38 -4.29
N PRO A 556 -19.43 -8.78 -3.07
CA PRO A 556 -18.61 -9.22 -1.94
C PRO A 556 -19.32 -10.23 -1.03
N ASN A 557 -20.34 -10.96 -1.52
CA ASN A 557 -21.15 -11.85 -0.70
C ASN A 557 -20.62 -13.28 -0.72
N ILE A 558 -20.42 -13.84 0.47
CA ILE A 558 -19.88 -15.17 0.71
C ILE A 558 -20.82 -15.95 1.63
N ALA A 559 -21.01 -17.23 1.36
CA ALA A 559 -21.77 -18.11 2.23
C ALA A 559 -21.18 -18.14 3.65
N GLY A 560 -22.04 -18.13 4.66
CA GLY A 560 -21.63 -18.14 6.08
C GLY A 560 -21.27 -16.77 6.66
N LEU A 561 -21.21 -15.70 5.85
CA LEU A 561 -21.03 -14.33 6.33
C LEU A 561 -22.33 -13.52 6.16
N PRO A 562 -22.53 -12.42 6.92
CA PRO A 562 -23.68 -11.54 6.76
C PRO A 562 -23.82 -11.05 5.31
N VAL A 563 -25.04 -11.07 4.78
CA VAL A 563 -25.31 -10.57 3.43
C VAL A 563 -25.06 -9.07 3.39
N TRP A 564 -24.17 -8.63 2.51
CA TRP A 564 -23.82 -7.23 2.30
C TRP A 564 -24.63 -6.69 1.11
N PRO A 565 -25.72 -5.93 1.33
CA PRO A 565 -26.54 -5.41 0.25
C PRO A 565 -25.85 -4.25 -0.47
N ALA A 566 -26.07 -4.15 -1.78
CA ALA A 566 -25.62 -2.99 -2.53
C ALA A 566 -26.27 -1.70 -2.02
N ASP A 567 -25.46 -0.65 -1.89
CA ASP A 567 -25.89 0.68 -1.47
C ASP A 567 -26.64 1.41 -2.58
N THR A 568 -27.57 2.25 -2.20
CA THR A 568 -28.28 3.17 -3.10
C THR A 568 -28.58 4.47 -2.36
N LYS A 569 -28.87 5.54 -3.11
CA LYS A 569 -29.28 6.82 -2.51
C LYS A 569 -30.41 6.65 -1.48
N ARG A 570 -31.36 5.72 -1.73
CA ARG A 570 -32.52 5.50 -0.85
C ARG A 570 -32.20 4.58 0.33
N LYS A 571 -31.52 3.46 0.07
CA LYS A 571 -31.22 2.45 1.10
C LYS A 571 -30.21 2.97 2.12
N ASN A 572 -29.15 3.67 1.67
CA ASN A 572 -28.06 4.16 2.52
C ASN A 572 -27.58 3.08 3.49
N VAL A 573 -27.11 1.98 2.93
CA VAL A 573 -26.61 0.82 3.66
C VAL A 573 -25.10 0.66 3.48
N LEU A 574 -24.45 0.13 4.51
CA LEU A 574 -23.03 -0.28 4.43
C LEU A 574 -22.82 -1.51 5.32
N LEU A 575 -21.68 -2.19 5.11
CA LEU A 575 -21.18 -3.18 6.05
C LEU A 575 -20.15 -2.52 6.97
N GLU A 576 -20.39 -2.59 8.27
CA GLU A 576 -19.42 -2.21 9.29
C GLU A 576 -18.59 -3.44 9.66
N PHE A 577 -17.27 -3.30 9.56
CA PHE A 577 -16.30 -4.28 10.02
C PHE A 577 -15.79 -3.84 11.40
N GLY A 578 -16.50 -4.22 12.44
CA GLY A 578 -16.10 -4.11 13.84
C GLY A 578 -15.66 -5.48 14.38
N ASP A 579 -15.92 -5.73 15.67
CA ASP A 579 -15.70 -7.07 16.27
C ASP A 579 -16.54 -8.14 15.58
N THR A 580 -17.69 -7.75 15.05
CA THR A 580 -18.53 -8.53 14.16
C THR A 580 -18.88 -7.71 12.93
N GLN A 581 -19.21 -8.40 11.84
CA GLN A 581 -19.67 -7.71 10.62
C GLN A 581 -21.17 -7.41 10.73
N VAL A 582 -21.53 -6.14 10.66
CA VAL A 582 -22.92 -5.67 10.84
C VAL A 582 -23.35 -4.80 9.67
N VAL A 583 -24.51 -5.11 9.08
CA VAL A 583 -25.14 -4.23 8.09
C VAL A 583 -25.79 -3.04 8.80
N ARG A 584 -25.34 -1.83 8.48
CA ARG A 584 -25.89 -0.58 9.03
C ARG A 584 -26.74 0.12 7.99
N SER A 585 -27.92 0.51 8.39
CA SER A 585 -28.81 1.39 7.61
C SER A 585 -28.77 2.81 8.16
N ALA A 586 -28.84 3.80 7.27
CA ALA A 586 -28.82 5.22 7.63
C ALA A 586 -27.59 5.64 8.48
N PHE A 587 -26.45 4.98 8.27
CA PHE A 587 -25.20 5.19 9.01
C PHE A 587 -24.76 6.67 8.94
N MET A 588 -24.68 7.32 10.10
CA MET A 588 -24.31 8.75 10.27
C MET A 588 -25.07 9.70 9.31
N ARG A 589 -26.27 9.34 8.88
CA ARG A 589 -26.97 9.96 7.75
C ARG A 589 -27.06 11.48 7.86
N ARG A 590 -27.46 12.02 9.02
CA ARG A 590 -27.60 13.47 9.22
C ARG A 590 -26.28 14.20 9.00
N ARG A 591 -25.18 13.69 9.57
CA ARG A 591 -23.84 14.28 9.43
C ARG A 591 -23.39 14.28 7.99
N LEU A 592 -23.38 13.08 7.37
CA LEU A 592 -22.84 12.89 6.02
C LEU A 592 -23.66 13.63 4.96
N ASP A 593 -24.99 13.58 5.02
CA ASP A 593 -25.86 14.27 4.07
C ASP A 593 -25.72 15.80 4.19
N THR A 594 -25.53 16.35 5.42
CA THR A 594 -25.24 17.77 5.62
C THR A 594 -23.93 18.19 4.95
N PHE A 595 -22.86 17.41 5.12
CA PHE A 595 -21.58 17.73 4.47
C PHE A 595 -21.62 17.58 2.95
N ILE A 596 -22.33 16.57 2.44
CA ILE A 596 -22.53 16.39 1.00
C ILE A 596 -23.33 17.57 0.42
N ALA A 597 -24.39 18.01 1.11
CA ALA A 597 -25.19 19.16 0.68
C ALA A 597 -24.36 20.45 0.69
N ALA A 598 -23.61 20.71 1.77
CA ALA A 598 -22.69 21.86 1.85
C ALA A 598 -21.64 21.84 0.72
N GLY A 599 -20.99 20.69 0.49
CA GLY A 599 -20.04 20.55 -0.59
C GLY A 599 -20.62 20.67 -2.01
N ASN A 600 -21.94 20.42 -2.17
CA ASN A 600 -22.62 20.65 -3.45
C ASN A 600 -23.00 22.13 -3.66
N LEU A 601 -23.27 22.88 -2.58
CA LEU A 601 -23.63 24.31 -2.61
C LEU A 601 -22.40 25.20 -2.79
N LEU A 602 -21.27 24.78 -2.24
CA LEU A 602 -20.06 25.60 -2.17
C LEU A 602 -19.09 25.35 -3.33
N GLY A 603 -19.47 24.47 -4.26
CA GLY A 603 -18.63 24.07 -5.40
C GLY A 603 -17.68 22.92 -5.06
N PRO A 604 -16.92 22.45 -6.05
CA PRO A 604 -15.94 21.39 -5.88
C PRO A 604 -14.79 21.80 -5.00
#